data_674121ae28610ea639dc9ac2b8ce3a76
#
_entry.id   674121ae28610ea639dc9ac2b8ce3a76
#
_cell.length_a   1.000
_cell.length_b   1.000
_cell.length_c   1.000
_cell.angle_alpha   90.00
_cell.angle_beta   90.00
_cell.angle_gamma   90.00
#
_symmetry.space_group_name_H-M   'P 1'
#
loop_
_entity.id
_entity.type
_entity.pdbx_description
1 polymer ?
#
loop_
_entity_poly.entity_id
_entity_poly.type
_entity_poly.pdbx_seq_one_letter_code
_entity_poly.pdbx_strand_id
1 'polypeptide(L)'
;MKKQWLAACGVGLASAGASAQTNVTLYGVADIYTEVVTHQQTPAQGSGTLVRMGSGGRSGSRWGIKAAEELGDGWRADVRLESSILMNNGRGVGTGGFDRGAWLGLSRQGWGGVRFGRQYTSLFDIFEHYSVTDGYSTLYEPDGAIVGLNFRENNMVKYYADFGRLSLRAHYSFGGTPGAFSAGAGSGFGFEYAGGLVGIAAGYDDVNGAVPNVTHFRRYAIAAAIHPGPATFIAGFEHGSANVTTPGVVTRFDFYWAGVRYRVTPALQAIGAFYYENVVLQNPSPGTASAGPSNPKQVTLEMDYSLSKSALLYVAAGYAWRAALDFDNYNYNFLGYSLASGRSGSAGVALGMRKQF
;
A
#
# COMPACT_ATOMS: atom_id res chain seq x y z
N MET A 1 6.52 74.84 0.87
CA MET A 1 5.25 74.11 1.12
C MET A 1 4.81 73.45 -0.17
N LYS A 2 5.07 72.16 -0.35
CA LYS A 2 4.60 71.40 -1.53
C LYS A 2 3.68 70.28 -1.00
N LYS A 3 2.40 70.34 -1.33
CA LYS A 3 1.39 69.34 -1.01
C LYS A 3 1.54 68.18 -2.01
N GLN A 4 1.79 66.96 -1.52
CA GLN A 4 1.74 65.74 -2.27
C GLN A 4 0.35 65.18 -2.17
N TRP A 5 -0.31 64.95 -3.32
CA TRP A 5 -1.56 64.19 -3.47
C TRP A 5 -1.27 62.72 -3.61
N LEU A 6 -1.64 61.91 -2.62
CA LEU A 6 -1.69 60.44 -2.71
C LEU A 6 -3.01 60.06 -3.39
N ALA A 7 -2.92 59.59 -4.62
CA ALA A 7 -4.03 58.96 -5.31
C ALA A 7 -4.13 57.50 -4.82
N ALA A 8 -5.17 57.19 -4.05
CA ALA A 8 -5.51 55.83 -3.67
C ALA A 8 -6.24 55.14 -4.83
N CYS A 9 -5.56 54.25 -5.56
CA CYS A 9 -6.20 53.33 -6.48
C CYS A 9 -6.96 52.26 -5.70
N GLY A 10 -8.28 52.44 -5.56
CA GLY A 10 -9.18 51.41 -5.09
C GLY A 10 -9.35 50.34 -6.18
N VAL A 11 -8.67 49.20 -6.03
CA VAL A 11 -8.98 48.00 -6.80
C VAL A 11 -10.25 47.38 -6.20
N GLY A 12 -11.38 47.64 -6.83
CA GLY A 12 -12.63 46.98 -6.54
C GLY A 12 -12.51 45.48 -6.95
N LEU A 13 -12.28 44.60 -6.00
CA LEU A 13 -12.47 43.17 -6.17
C LEU A 13 -13.97 42.92 -6.34
N ALA A 14 -14.43 42.84 -7.57
CA ALA A 14 -15.71 42.23 -7.87
C ALA A 14 -15.64 40.76 -7.47
N SER A 15 -16.12 40.43 -6.28
CA SER A 15 -16.40 39.08 -5.87
C SER A 15 -17.56 38.55 -6.73
N ALA A 16 -17.24 37.99 -7.91
CA ALA A 16 -18.17 37.11 -8.58
C ALA A 16 -18.42 35.96 -7.58
N GLY A 17 -19.63 35.90 -7.06
CA GLY A 17 -20.06 34.83 -6.16
C GLY A 17 -20.04 33.51 -6.92
N ALA A 18 -18.86 32.87 -7.02
CA ALA A 18 -18.78 31.48 -7.34
C ALA A 18 -19.39 30.74 -6.16
N SER A 19 -20.61 30.23 -6.33
CA SER A 19 -21.19 29.25 -5.39
C SER A 19 -20.37 27.96 -5.48
N ALA A 20 -19.21 27.94 -4.83
CA ALA A 20 -18.38 26.80 -4.72
C ALA A 20 -19.12 25.80 -3.82
N GLN A 21 -19.67 24.74 -4.42
CA GLN A 21 -20.33 23.69 -3.68
C GLN A 21 -19.28 22.74 -3.13
N THR A 22 -18.90 22.93 -1.87
CA THR A 22 -17.99 22.02 -1.16
C THR A 22 -18.74 20.78 -0.75
N ASN A 23 -18.37 19.63 -1.33
CA ASN A 23 -18.88 18.33 -0.93
C ASN A 23 -17.98 17.70 0.13
N VAL A 24 -18.48 17.57 1.35
CA VAL A 24 -17.81 16.86 2.44
C VAL A 24 -18.43 15.47 2.59
N THR A 25 -17.60 14.44 2.58
CA THR A 25 -18.02 13.04 2.74
C THR A 25 -17.27 12.39 3.88
N LEU A 26 -17.98 11.85 4.86
CA LEU A 26 -17.48 10.88 5.81
C LEU A 26 -17.55 9.50 5.15
N TYR A 27 -16.49 8.73 5.22
CA TYR A 27 -16.43 7.38 4.64
C TYR A 27 -15.60 6.46 5.51
N GLY A 28 -15.72 5.15 5.28
CA GLY A 28 -14.88 4.19 5.97
C GLY A 28 -15.01 2.77 5.45
N VAL A 29 -14.15 1.92 6.00
CA VAL A 29 -14.15 0.47 5.85
C VAL A 29 -14.02 -0.16 7.22
N ALA A 30 -14.96 -1.00 7.57
CA ALA A 30 -14.89 -1.90 8.72
C ALA A 30 -14.65 -3.31 8.19
N ASP A 31 -13.54 -3.91 8.57
CA ASP A 31 -13.12 -5.25 8.16
C ASP A 31 -12.60 -6.00 9.38
N ILE A 32 -13.20 -7.14 9.67
CA ILE A 32 -12.90 -7.96 10.85
C ILE A 32 -12.88 -9.43 10.45
N TYR A 33 -11.95 -10.19 11.03
CA TYR A 33 -11.79 -11.61 10.74
C TYR A 33 -11.39 -12.40 11.97
N THR A 34 -11.62 -13.71 11.91
CA THR A 34 -11.02 -14.72 12.79
C THR A 34 -10.09 -15.60 11.99
N GLU A 35 -8.98 -16.02 12.58
CA GLU A 35 -8.02 -16.89 11.91
C GLU A 35 -7.42 -17.93 12.86
N VAL A 36 -6.97 -19.02 12.23
CA VAL A 36 -6.15 -20.05 12.85
C VAL A 36 -4.88 -20.20 12.03
N VAL A 37 -3.71 -20.04 12.68
CA VAL A 37 -2.39 -20.12 12.00
C VAL A 37 -1.50 -21.09 12.74
N THR A 38 -0.91 -22.06 12.02
CA THR A 38 -0.08 -23.11 12.59
C THR A 38 1.39 -22.71 12.70
N HIS A 39 2.15 -23.44 13.54
CA HIS A 39 3.60 -23.34 13.65
C HIS A 39 4.13 -21.94 14.02
N GLN A 40 3.35 -21.19 14.78
CA GLN A 40 3.79 -19.89 15.27
C GLN A 40 4.73 -20.02 16.47
N GLN A 41 5.73 -19.15 16.53
CA GLN A 41 6.66 -19.04 17.64
C GLN A 41 5.89 -18.69 18.92
N THR A 42 6.04 -19.48 19.97
CA THR A 42 5.46 -19.17 21.28
C THR A 42 6.42 -18.33 22.12
N PRO A 43 5.95 -17.63 23.18
CA PRO A 43 6.84 -16.93 24.12
C PRO A 43 7.89 -17.83 24.78
N ALA A 44 7.59 -19.13 24.94
CA ALA A 44 8.51 -20.14 25.48
C ALA A 44 9.45 -20.75 24.42
N GLN A 45 9.62 -20.08 23.26
CA GLN A 45 10.47 -20.54 22.16
C GLN A 45 10.04 -21.88 21.54
N GLY A 46 8.81 -22.30 21.77
CA GLY A 46 8.21 -23.50 21.17
C GLY A 46 7.38 -23.18 19.92
N SER A 47 6.70 -24.22 19.42
CA SER A 47 5.77 -24.09 18.29
C SER A 47 4.34 -24.22 18.79
N GLY A 48 3.46 -23.30 18.40
CA GLY A 48 2.05 -23.28 18.77
C GLY A 48 1.12 -22.95 17.59
N THR A 49 -0.16 -23.05 17.86
CA THR A 49 -1.22 -22.58 16.94
C THR A 49 -1.75 -21.25 17.45
N LEU A 50 -1.73 -20.24 16.60
CA LEU A 50 -2.34 -18.94 16.85
C LEU A 50 -3.83 -19.03 16.49
N VAL A 51 -4.69 -18.63 17.43
CA VAL A 51 -6.11 -18.39 17.16
C VAL A 51 -6.41 -16.97 17.61
N ARG A 52 -6.87 -16.13 16.69
CA ARG A 52 -7.16 -14.73 17.03
C ARG A 52 -8.28 -14.14 16.18
N MET A 53 -8.79 -13.01 16.66
CA MET A 53 -9.57 -12.06 15.87
C MET A 53 -8.65 -10.92 15.45
N GLY A 54 -8.69 -10.55 14.16
CA GLY A 54 -7.91 -9.47 13.59
C GLY A 54 -8.79 -8.43 12.91
N SER A 55 -8.17 -7.33 12.49
CA SER A 55 -8.81 -6.23 11.79
C SER A 55 -8.16 -5.98 10.45
N GLY A 56 -8.96 -5.72 9.43
CA GLY A 56 -8.45 -5.31 8.13
C GLY A 56 -7.94 -6.46 7.27
N GLY A 57 -8.55 -7.64 7.34
CA GLY A 57 -8.08 -8.81 6.62
C GLY A 57 -8.12 -8.65 5.11
N ARG A 58 -9.27 -8.32 4.54
CA ARG A 58 -9.41 -8.09 3.11
C ARG A 58 -8.93 -6.70 2.70
N SER A 59 -9.10 -5.71 3.57
CA SER A 59 -8.48 -4.39 3.42
C SER A 59 -8.44 -3.63 4.74
N GLY A 60 -7.37 -2.90 5.00
CA GLY A 60 -7.17 -2.18 6.26
C GLY A 60 -8.38 -1.35 6.68
N SER A 61 -8.92 -1.65 7.88
CA SER A 61 -10.04 -0.91 8.45
C SER A 61 -9.65 0.53 8.69
N ARG A 62 -10.55 1.46 8.32
CA ARG A 62 -10.27 2.91 8.31
C ARG A 62 -11.55 3.72 8.32
N TRP A 63 -11.40 4.95 8.72
CA TRP A 63 -12.39 6.00 8.52
C TRP A 63 -11.70 7.28 8.07
N GLY A 64 -12.44 8.16 7.42
CA GLY A 64 -11.85 9.39 6.93
C GLY A 64 -12.89 10.40 6.46
N ILE A 65 -12.39 11.60 6.24
CA ILE A 65 -13.14 12.71 5.66
C ILE A 65 -12.45 13.08 4.35
N LYS A 66 -13.22 13.25 3.32
CA LYS A 66 -12.79 13.84 2.05
C LYS A 66 -13.69 15.01 1.71
N ALA A 67 -13.10 16.09 1.21
CA ALA A 67 -13.82 17.20 0.67
C ALA A 67 -13.26 17.60 -0.69
N ALA A 68 -14.11 18.13 -1.56
CA ALA A 68 -13.71 18.61 -2.85
C ALA A 68 -14.54 19.84 -3.23
N GLU A 69 -13.90 20.76 -3.93
CA GLU A 69 -14.46 22.02 -4.38
C GLU A 69 -14.04 22.28 -5.82
N GLU A 70 -15.02 22.54 -6.67
CA GLU A 70 -14.78 22.97 -8.05
C GLU A 70 -14.52 24.48 -8.08
N LEU A 71 -13.33 24.86 -8.57
CA LEU A 71 -12.85 26.25 -8.56
C LEU A 71 -13.15 27.02 -9.87
N GLY A 72 -13.78 26.35 -10.84
CA GLY A 72 -14.01 26.88 -12.18
C GLY A 72 -12.87 26.53 -13.15
N ASP A 73 -13.11 26.71 -14.44
CA ASP A 73 -12.17 26.46 -15.56
C ASP A 73 -11.49 25.08 -15.53
N GLY A 74 -12.20 24.08 -14.97
CA GLY A 74 -11.70 22.73 -14.81
C GLY A 74 -10.72 22.55 -13.64
N TRP A 75 -10.52 23.55 -12.81
CA TRP A 75 -9.74 23.44 -11.58
C TRP A 75 -10.56 22.88 -10.43
N ARG A 76 -9.93 22.06 -9.61
CA ARG A 76 -10.50 21.44 -8.42
C ARG A 76 -9.49 21.39 -7.29
N ALA A 77 -9.92 21.79 -6.10
CA ALA A 77 -9.21 21.54 -4.85
C ALA A 77 -9.82 20.36 -4.12
N ASP A 78 -9.00 19.52 -3.52
CA ASP A 78 -9.46 18.38 -2.75
C ASP A 78 -8.58 18.13 -1.51
N VAL A 79 -9.20 17.60 -0.45
CA VAL A 79 -8.54 17.26 0.80
C VAL A 79 -8.97 15.86 1.24
N ARG A 80 -8.05 15.12 1.83
CA ARG A 80 -8.31 13.83 2.45
C ARG A 80 -7.60 13.72 3.79
N LEU A 81 -8.37 13.31 4.79
CA LEU A 81 -7.89 12.93 6.11
C LEU A 81 -8.36 11.51 6.40
N GLU A 82 -7.46 10.56 6.62
CA GLU A 82 -7.79 9.14 6.79
C GLU A 82 -7.01 8.53 7.94
N SER A 83 -7.72 7.86 8.85
CA SER A 83 -7.18 7.19 10.03
C SER A 83 -7.46 5.69 9.98
N SER A 84 -6.50 4.90 10.44
CA SER A 84 -6.70 3.47 10.70
C SER A 84 -7.53 3.25 11.95
N ILE A 85 -8.29 2.14 11.97
CA ILE A 85 -8.98 1.64 13.15
C ILE A 85 -8.82 0.12 13.24
N LEU A 86 -8.53 -0.39 14.42
CA LEU A 86 -8.52 -1.83 14.69
C LEU A 86 -9.90 -2.24 15.19
N MET A 87 -10.68 -2.90 14.34
CA MET A 87 -12.06 -3.30 14.64
C MET A 87 -12.17 -4.29 15.81
N ASN A 88 -11.11 -5.07 16.05
CA ASN A 88 -11.06 -6.05 17.13
C ASN A 88 -10.86 -5.43 18.53
N ASN A 89 -10.43 -4.17 18.64
CA ASN A 89 -10.18 -3.53 19.94
C ASN A 89 -10.48 -2.03 19.99
N GLY A 90 -10.91 -1.42 18.88
CA GLY A 90 -11.30 0.00 18.79
C GLY A 90 -10.14 1.01 18.78
N ARG A 91 -8.88 0.57 18.71
CA ARG A 91 -7.70 1.45 18.70
C ARG A 91 -7.35 1.91 17.30
N GLY A 92 -6.67 3.06 17.20
CA GLY A 92 -5.92 3.45 15.99
C GLY A 92 -4.63 2.65 15.85
N VAL A 93 -4.09 2.55 14.64
CA VAL A 93 -2.82 1.84 14.40
C VAL A 93 -1.63 2.74 14.66
N GLY A 94 -1.70 4.01 14.25
CA GLY A 94 -0.62 4.99 14.40
C GLY A 94 -0.76 5.85 15.65
N THR A 95 0.32 6.54 15.99
CA THR A 95 0.36 7.53 17.09
C THR A 95 -0.23 8.89 16.68
N GLY A 96 -0.46 9.12 15.38
CA GLY A 96 -1.06 10.32 14.80
C GLY A 96 -2.53 10.14 14.46
N GLY A 97 -3.27 11.25 14.36
CA GLY A 97 -4.71 11.23 14.08
C GLY A 97 -5.08 10.68 12.68
N PHE A 98 -4.20 10.90 11.68
CA PHE A 98 -4.45 10.52 10.28
C PHE A 98 -3.26 9.78 9.68
N ASP A 99 -2.98 8.59 10.22
CA ASP A 99 -1.82 7.77 9.88
C ASP A 99 -1.84 7.23 8.43
N ARG A 100 -3.02 7.16 7.80
CA ARG A 100 -3.17 6.63 6.44
C ARG A 100 -3.06 7.70 5.37
N GLY A 101 -3.59 8.89 5.61
CA GLY A 101 -3.55 9.98 4.65
C GLY A 101 -3.92 11.31 5.27
N ALA A 102 -3.14 12.36 4.97
CA ALA A 102 -3.40 13.73 5.34
C ALA A 102 -2.81 14.64 4.26
N TRP A 103 -3.61 15.00 3.28
CA TRP A 103 -3.12 15.74 2.13
C TRP A 103 -4.16 16.72 1.56
N LEU A 104 -3.64 17.77 0.93
CA LEU A 104 -4.37 18.74 0.13
C LEU A 104 -3.91 18.63 -1.33
N GLY A 105 -4.84 18.64 -2.27
CA GLY A 105 -4.61 18.53 -3.70
C GLY A 105 -5.17 19.70 -4.49
N LEU A 106 -4.53 19.97 -5.62
CA LEU A 106 -5.02 20.87 -6.66
C LEU A 106 -4.86 20.16 -8.01
N SER A 107 -5.94 20.09 -8.78
CA SER A 107 -5.95 19.42 -10.08
C SER A 107 -6.66 20.26 -11.14
N ARG A 108 -6.36 19.96 -12.40
CA ARG A 108 -7.05 20.52 -13.55
C ARG A 108 -7.42 19.41 -14.52
N GLN A 109 -8.65 19.46 -15.01
CA GLN A 109 -9.13 18.50 -16.00
C GLN A 109 -8.21 18.44 -17.23
N GLY A 110 -7.81 17.22 -17.62
CA GLY A 110 -6.91 16.98 -18.74
C GLY A 110 -5.43 17.22 -18.46
N TRP A 111 -5.05 17.69 -17.26
CA TRP A 111 -3.66 17.97 -16.88
C TRP A 111 -3.18 17.14 -15.67
N GLY A 112 -4.11 16.50 -14.96
CA GLY A 112 -3.80 15.84 -13.69
C GLY A 112 -3.77 16.83 -12.54
N GLY A 113 -3.05 16.46 -11.47
CA GLY A 113 -2.98 17.27 -10.26
C GLY A 113 -1.73 17.04 -9.43
N VAL A 114 -1.56 17.87 -8.41
CA VAL A 114 -0.49 17.77 -7.41
C VAL A 114 -1.11 17.68 -6.03
N ARG A 115 -0.61 16.76 -5.20
CA ARG A 115 -1.00 16.58 -3.80
C ARG A 115 0.19 16.82 -2.88
N PHE A 116 -0.08 17.44 -1.75
CA PHE A 116 0.90 17.79 -0.73
C PHE A 116 0.49 17.16 0.61
N GLY A 117 1.39 16.44 1.26
CA GLY A 117 1.16 15.85 2.58
C GLY A 117 1.42 14.34 2.62
N ARG A 118 0.88 13.67 3.66
CA ARG A 118 1.04 12.23 3.86
C ARG A 118 0.10 11.44 2.94
N GLN A 119 0.66 10.57 2.11
CA GLN A 119 -0.10 9.77 1.15
C GLN A 119 0.71 8.54 0.71
N TYR A 120 0.10 7.66 -0.07
CA TYR A 120 0.77 6.51 -0.69
C TYR A 120 1.89 6.94 -1.64
N THR A 121 2.90 6.07 -1.82
CA THR A 121 3.94 6.21 -2.85
C THR A 121 3.35 6.03 -4.26
N SER A 122 4.09 6.44 -5.27
CA SER A 122 3.68 6.24 -6.67
C SER A 122 3.68 4.76 -7.06
N LEU A 123 4.59 3.97 -6.49
CA LEU A 123 4.62 2.52 -6.68
C LEU A 123 3.34 1.87 -6.15
N PHE A 124 2.93 2.20 -4.92
CA PHE A 124 1.71 1.67 -4.33
C PHE A 124 0.46 2.00 -5.17
N ASP A 125 0.28 3.27 -5.55
CA ASP A 125 -0.91 3.73 -6.30
C ASP A 125 -1.11 2.97 -7.64
N ILE A 126 -0.03 2.50 -8.25
CA ILE A 126 -0.08 1.76 -9.51
C ILE A 126 -0.21 0.25 -9.27
N PHE A 127 0.60 -0.30 -8.37
CA PHE A 127 0.69 -1.75 -8.22
C PHE A 127 -0.45 -2.35 -7.40
N GLU A 128 -1.26 -1.53 -6.68
CA GLU A 128 -2.49 -2.03 -6.04
C GLU A 128 -3.47 -2.67 -7.04
N HIS A 129 -3.46 -2.25 -8.31
CA HIS A 129 -4.27 -2.83 -9.38
C HIS A 129 -3.77 -4.20 -9.85
N TYR A 130 -2.48 -4.50 -9.60
CA TYR A 130 -1.78 -5.73 -9.96
C TYR A 130 -1.54 -6.66 -8.76
N SER A 131 -2.07 -6.35 -7.60
CA SER A 131 -2.26 -7.27 -6.49
C SER A 131 -3.21 -8.39 -6.92
N VAL A 132 -2.88 -9.65 -6.63
CA VAL A 132 -3.76 -10.76 -7.03
C VAL A 132 -5.08 -10.74 -6.26
N THR A 133 -5.07 -10.24 -5.02
CA THR A 133 -6.26 -10.16 -4.16
C THR A 133 -7.12 -8.92 -4.38
N ASP A 134 -6.80 -8.07 -5.38
CA ASP A 134 -7.57 -6.86 -5.74
C ASP A 134 -7.51 -5.74 -4.70
N GLY A 135 -6.37 -5.05 -4.66
CA GLY A 135 -6.13 -3.89 -3.82
C GLY A 135 -5.43 -4.20 -2.49
N TYR A 136 -4.55 -5.19 -2.48
CA TYR A 136 -3.76 -5.66 -1.35
C TYR A 136 -4.61 -6.14 -0.15
N SER A 137 -4.89 -7.44 -0.13
CA SER A 137 -5.36 -8.11 1.07
C SER A 137 -4.23 -8.17 2.10
N THR A 138 -4.47 -7.74 3.31
CA THR A 138 -3.48 -7.89 4.38
C THR A 138 -3.39 -9.32 4.92
N LEU A 139 -4.34 -10.19 4.53
CA LEU A 139 -4.34 -11.61 4.85
C LEU A 139 -3.77 -12.41 3.70
N TYR A 140 -2.66 -13.07 3.99
CA TYR A 140 -2.03 -14.07 3.13
C TYR A 140 -1.64 -13.55 1.74
N GLU A 141 -1.31 -12.25 1.66
CA GLU A 141 -0.62 -11.62 0.54
C GLU A 141 0.63 -10.90 1.05
N PRO A 142 1.83 -11.23 0.59
CA PRO A 142 3.07 -10.56 1.02
C PRO A 142 3.17 -9.12 0.51
N ASP A 143 2.30 -8.23 0.96
CA ASP A 143 2.19 -6.83 0.53
C ASP A 143 3.51 -6.08 0.68
N GLY A 144 4.19 -6.29 1.81
CA GLY A 144 5.46 -5.65 2.09
C GLY A 144 6.54 -5.99 1.08
N ALA A 145 6.46 -7.17 0.45
CA ALA A 145 7.36 -7.55 -0.62
C ALA A 145 7.06 -6.78 -1.91
N ILE A 146 5.79 -6.47 -2.19
CA ILE A 146 5.40 -5.77 -3.42
C ILE A 146 5.56 -4.26 -3.30
N VAL A 147 5.14 -3.66 -2.20
CA VAL A 147 5.08 -2.18 -2.08
C VAL A 147 6.07 -1.60 -1.08
N GLY A 148 6.80 -2.46 -0.38
CA GLY A 148 7.74 -2.06 0.65
C GLY A 148 7.10 -1.60 1.96
N LEU A 149 7.95 -1.47 2.99
CA LEU A 149 7.50 -1.05 4.32
C LEU A 149 7.07 0.42 4.37
N ASN A 150 7.61 1.27 3.51
CA ASN A 150 7.35 2.70 3.44
C ASN A 150 6.38 3.07 2.33
N PHE A 151 5.33 2.30 2.12
CA PHE A 151 4.35 2.58 1.08
C PHE A 151 3.48 3.82 1.33
N ARG A 152 3.69 4.52 2.45
CA ARG A 152 3.16 5.87 2.73
C ARG A 152 4.27 6.74 3.28
N GLU A 153 4.44 7.90 2.70
CA GLU A 153 5.47 8.85 3.10
C GLU A 153 4.87 10.17 3.56
N ASN A 154 5.58 10.83 4.48
CA ASN A 154 5.27 12.17 4.96
C ASN A 154 5.92 13.22 4.06
N ASN A 155 5.49 14.48 4.19
CA ASN A 155 6.10 15.62 3.51
C ASN A 155 6.23 15.42 1.98
N MET A 156 5.29 14.69 1.40
CA MET A 156 5.33 14.31 -0.01
C MET A 156 4.67 15.36 -0.88
N VAL A 157 5.29 15.62 -2.03
CA VAL A 157 4.68 16.26 -3.20
C VAL A 157 4.52 15.17 -4.25
N LYS A 158 3.29 14.94 -4.71
CA LYS A 158 2.99 13.92 -5.71
C LYS A 158 2.18 14.51 -6.87
N TYR A 159 2.70 14.34 -8.08
CA TYR A 159 1.95 14.54 -9.31
C TYR A 159 1.19 13.26 -9.66
N TYR A 160 -0.04 13.42 -10.13
CA TYR A 160 -0.87 12.34 -10.66
C TYR A 160 -1.62 12.79 -11.89
N ALA A 161 -1.71 11.94 -12.89
CA ALA A 161 -2.49 12.20 -14.09
C ALA A 161 -3.04 10.89 -14.65
N ASP A 162 -4.27 10.97 -15.17
CA ASP A 162 -4.97 9.88 -15.82
C ASP A 162 -5.44 10.37 -17.21
N PHE A 163 -4.86 9.82 -18.27
CA PHE A 163 -5.12 10.15 -19.66
C PHE A 163 -5.80 8.97 -20.36
N GLY A 164 -7.09 8.81 -20.10
CA GLY A 164 -7.86 7.68 -20.61
C GLY A 164 -7.40 6.35 -20.01
N ARG A 165 -6.59 5.60 -20.76
CA ARG A 165 -6.04 4.30 -20.32
C ARG A 165 -4.65 4.38 -19.70
N LEU A 166 -4.06 5.54 -19.70
CA LEU A 166 -2.73 5.80 -19.18
C LEU A 166 -2.81 6.50 -17.84
N SER A 167 -2.22 5.91 -16.81
CA SER A 167 -2.03 6.52 -15.50
C SER A 167 -0.56 6.79 -15.23
N LEU A 168 -0.25 7.98 -14.73
CA LEU A 168 1.09 8.42 -14.37
C LEU A 168 1.10 8.91 -12.93
N ARG A 169 2.10 8.51 -12.16
CA ARG A 169 2.35 8.96 -10.79
C ARG A 169 3.83 9.26 -10.63
N ALA A 170 4.15 10.38 -10.00
CA ALA A 170 5.52 10.71 -9.63
C ALA A 170 5.53 11.47 -8.30
N HIS A 171 6.44 11.14 -7.41
CA HIS A 171 6.51 11.80 -6.12
C HIS A 171 7.94 12.09 -5.67
N TYR A 172 8.04 13.05 -4.77
CA TYR A 172 9.20 13.31 -3.93
C TYR A 172 8.73 13.61 -2.51
N SER A 173 9.35 12.97 -1.51
CA SER A 173 9.13 13.22 -0.11
C SER A 173 10.37 13.86 0.52
N PHE A 174 10.18 14.94 1.28
CA PHE A 174 11.27 15.69 1.92
C PHE A 174 11.61 15.05 3.26
N GLY A 175 12.87 14.73 3.48
CA GLY A 175 13.35 14.19 4.76
C GLY A 175 13.38 15.20 5.89
N GLY A 176 13.39 16.50 5.58
CA GLY A 176 13.31 17.58 6.57
C GLY A 176 14.56 17.77 7.43
N THR A 177 15.72 17.26 7.03
CA THR A 177 16.97 17.35 7.78
C THR A 177 17.76 18.59 7.34
N PRO A 178 17.97 19.60 8.24
CA PRO A 178 18.75 20.78 7.89
C PRO A 178 20.18 20.44 7.44
N GLY A 179 20.61 21.01 6.32
CA GLY A 179 21.94 20.77 5.75
C GLY A 179 22.13 19.42 5.05
N ALA A 180 21.12 18.54 5.06
CA ALA A 180 21.17 17.22 4.44
C ALA A 180 19.87 16.92 3.67
N PHE A 181 19.71 17.54 2.50
CA PHE A 181 18.48 17.52 1.71
C PHE A 181 17.97 16.11 1.37
N SER A 182 18.88 15.17 1.11
CA SER A 182 18.52 13.78 0.77
C SER A 182 18.36 12.85 1.97
N ALA A 183 18.67 13.29 3.19
CA ALA A 183 18.49 12.48 4.38
C ALA A 183 17.01 12.26 4.68
N GLY A 184 16.57 11.00 4.71
CA GLY A 184 15.16 10.63 4.92
C GLY A 184 14.23 11.01 3.77
N ALA A 185 14.77 11.45 2.62
CA ALA A 185 13.97 11.78 1.46
C ALA A 185 13.58 10.51 0.68
N GLY A 186 12.43 10.52 0.03
CA GLY A 186 11.98 9.48 -0.88
C GLY A 186 11.63 10.04 -2.26
N SER A 187 11.69 9.19 -3.27
CA SER A 187 11.25 9.54 -4.61
C SER A 187 10.78 8.31 -5.37
N GLY A 188 9.82 8.47 -6.23
CA GLY A 188 9.35 7.36 -7.03
C GLY A 188 8.46 7.79 -8.18
N PHE A 189 8.28 6.86 -9.10
CA PHE A 189 7.30 7.02 -10.16
C PHE A 189 6.56 5.70 -10.41
N GLY A 190 5.38 5.80 -10.99
CA GLY A 190 4.58 4.69 -11.45
C GLY A 190 3.89 5.01 -12.77
N PHE A 191 3.80 4.02 -13.60
CA PHE A 191 3.16 4.05 -14.90
C PHE A 191 2.23 2.84 -15.01
N GLU A 192 1.03 3.07 -15.54
CA GLU A 192 0.08 2.02 -15.88
C GLU A 192 -0.57 2.31 -17.23
N TYR A 193 -0.71 1.29 -18.04
CA TYR A 193 -1.60 1.27 -19.18
C TYR A 193 -2.68 0.21 -18.95
N ALA A 194 -3.91 0.64 -18.69
CA ALA A 194 -5.08 -0.20 -18.45
C ALA A 194 -5.89 -0.39 -19.74
N GLY A 195 -5.45 -1.30 -20.61
CA GLY A 195 -6.18 -1.69 -21.81
C GLY A 195 -7.39 -2.59 -21.47
N GLY A 196 -8.35 -2.69 -22.42
CA GLY A 196 -9.56 -3.52 -22.16
C GLY A 196 -9.25 -5.01 -21.92
N LEU A 197 -8.32 -5.59 -22.68
CA LEU A 197 -7.90 -7.00 -22.54
C LEU A 197 -6.58 -7.12 -21.78
N VAL A 198 -5.67 -6.16 -21.90
CA VAL A 198 -4.31 -6.22 -21.36
C VAL A 198 -4.03 -4.96 -20.56
N GLY A 199 -3.54 -5.12 -19.35
CA GLY A 199 -2.95 -4.08 -18.52
C GLY A 199 -1.45 -4.33 -18.32
N ILE A 200 -0.66 -3.28 -18.27
CA ILE A 200 0.77 -3.32 -17.92
C ILE A 200 1.12 -2.21 -16.96
N ALA A 201 2.05 -2.45 -16.06
CA ALA A 201 2.54 -1.47 -15.11
C ALA A 201 4.06 -1.54 -14.99
N ALA A 202 4.67 -0.39 -14.69
CA ALA A 202 6.06 -0.30 -14.26
C ALA A 202 6.17 0.76 -13.16
N GLY A 203 7.10 0.57 -12.24
CA GLY A 203 7.30 1.49 -11.14
C GLY A 203 8.72 1.45 -10.57
N TYR A 204 9.05 2.53 -9.89
CA TYR A 204 10.30 2.73 -9.18
C TYR A 204 10.04 3.45 -7.88
N ASP A 205 10.76 3.06 -6.85
CA ASP A 205 10.73 3.69 -5.53
C ASP A 205 12.14 3.67 -4.92
N ASP A 206 12.55 4.78 -4.31
CA ASP A 206 13.83 4.92 -3.61
C ASP A 206 13.62 5.77 -2.36
N VAL A 207 13.91 5.19 -1.19
CA VAL A 207 13.78 5.86 0.11
C VAL A 207 15.14 5.88 0.79
N ASN A 208 15.64 7.06 1.08
CA ASN A 208 16.87 7.25 1.82
C ASN A 208 16.63 7.15 3.33
N GLY A 209 17.58 6.55 4.03
CA GLY A 209 17.65 6.59 5.49
C GLY A 209 18.15 7.94 6.01
N ALA A 210 18.32 8.02 7.34
CA ALA A 210 18.78 9.23 8.01
C ALA A 210 20.18 9.71 7.58
N VAL A 211 21.01 8.81 7.05
CA VAL A 211 22.33 9.16 6.51
C VAL A 211 22.27 9.14 4.99
N PRO A 212 22.42 10.29 4.30
CA PRO A 212 22.30 10.38 2.85
C PRO A 212 23.30 9.46 2.14
N ASN A 213 22.83 8.77 1.10
CA ASN A 213 23.62 7.87 0.24
C ASN A 213 24.29 6.68 0.95
N VAL A 214 24.04 6.48 2.26
CA VAL A 214 24.60 5.36 3.03
C VAL A 214 23.52 4.29 3.27
N THR A 215 22.29 4.71 3.59
CA THR A 215 21.16 3.80 3.77
C THR A 215 20.06 4.17 2.79
N HIS A 216 19.67 3.24 1.94
CA HIS A 216 18.54 3.42 1.05
C HIS A 216 17.87 2.08 0.78
N PHE A 217 16.56 2.14 0.48
CA PHE A 217 15.79 1.05 -0.11
C PHE A 217 15.38 1.46 -1.51
N ARG A 218 15.67 0.62 -2.49
CA ARG A 218 15.35 0.86 -3.89
C ARG A 218 14.58 -0.33 -4.45
N ARG A 219 13.53 -0.03 -5.21
CA ARG A 219 12.69 -1.02 -5.88
C ARG A 219 12.45 -0.67 -7.32
N TYR A 220 12.41 -1.70 -8.15
CA TYR A 220 11.98 -1.66 -9.55
C TYR A 220 10.94 -2.74 -9.73
N ALA A 221 9.76 -2.39 -10.19
CA ALA A 221 8.68 -3.34 -10.38
C ALA A 221 8.07 -3.23 -11.78
N ILE A 222 7.65 -4.39 -12.30
CA ILE A 222 6.85 -4.51 -13.51
C ILE A 222 5.72 -5.51 -13.27
N ALA A 223 4.56 -5.28 -13.88
CA ALA A 223 3.46 -6.23 -13.81
C ALA A 223 2.62 -6.20 -15.08
N ALA A 224 1.89 -7.28 -15.31
CA ALA A 224 0.92 -7.38 -16.38
C ALA A 224 -0.35 -8.09 -15.90
N ALA A 225 -1.47 -7.73 -16.52
CA ALA A 225 -2.76 -8.39 -16.32
C ALA A 225 -3.43 -8.65 -17.65
N ILE A 226 -4.15 -9.79 -17.77
CA ILE A 226 -5.03 -10.08 -18.90
C ILE A 226 -6.42 -10.42 -18.38
N HIS A 227 -7.45 -9.95 -19.08
CA HIS A 227 -8.85 -10.00 -18.66
C HIS A 227 -9.74 -10.78 -19.67
N PRO A 228 -9.52 -12.10 -19.88
CA PRO A 228 -10.38 -12.89 -20.78
C PRO A 228 -11.69 -13.25 -20.09
N GLY A 229 -12.76 -12.49 -20.38
CA GLY A 229 -14.10 -12.76 -19.84
C GLY A 229 -14.21 -12.64 -18.31
N PRO A 230 -14.61 -13.72 -17.59
CA PRO A 230 -14.78 -13.67 -16.15
C PRO A 230 -13.45 -13.79 -15.36
N ALA A 231 -12.36 -14.12 -16.05
CA ALA A 231 -11.05 -14.31 -15.44
C ALA A 231 -10.18 -13.06 -15.57
N THR A 232 -9.33 -12.82 -14.57
CA THR A 232 -8.20 -11.90 -14.62
C THR A 232 -6.95 -12.66 -14.19
N PHE A 233 -5.99 -12.80 -15.09
CA PHE A 233 -4.68 -13.35 -14.77
C PHE A 233 -3.71 -12.20 -14.55
N ILE A 234 -2.92 -12.29 -13.50
CA ILE A 234 -1.97 -11.27 -13.09
C ILE A 234 -0.63 -11.93 -12.88
N ALA A 235 0.44 -11.26 -13.29
CA ALA A 235 1.81 -11.63 -12.95
C ALA A 235 2.66 -10.37 -12.77
N GLY A 236 3.62 -10.44 -11.87
CA GLY A 236 4.53 -9.33 -11.63
C GLY A 236 5.89 -9.78 -11.12
N PHE A 237 6.81 -8.86 -11.17
CA PHE A 237 8.20 -8.99 -10.75
C PHE A 237 8.64 -7.70 -10.06
N GLU A 238 9.37 -7.85 -8.96
CA GLU A 238 10.06 -6.74 -8.30
C GLU A 238 11.49 -7.12 -7.98
N HIS A 239 12.42 -6.20 -8.21
CA HIS A 239 13.77 -6.25 -7.70
C HIS A 239 13.93 -5.24 -6.58
N GLY A 240 14.31 -5.72 -5.39
CA GLY A 240 14.59 -4.89 -4.24
C GLY A 240 16.07 -4.88 -3.87
N SER A 241 16.59 -3.72 -3.51
CA SER A 241 17.94 -3.57 -2.96
C SER A 241 17.96 -2.55 -1.83
N ALA A 242 18.72 -2.86 -0.78
CA ALA A 242 18.89 -1.99 0.37
C ALA A 242 20.36 -1.90 0.75
N ASN A 243 20.78 -0.74 1.19
CA ASN A 243 22.10 -0.54 1.81
C ASN A 243 21.89 -0.26 3.30
N VAL A 244 21.62 -1.31 4.07
CA VAL A 244 21.41 -1.27 5.52
C VAL A 244 22.26 -2.34 6.21
N THR A 245 22.66 -2.09 7.43
CA THR A 245 23.49 -3.00 8.23
C THR A 245 22.72 -3.73 9.33
N THR A 246 21.39 -3.53 9.40
CA THR A 246 20.54 -4.17 10.41
C THR A 246 20.62 -5.69 10.28
N PRO A 247 20.92 -6.43 11.35
CA PRO A 247 20.99 -7.88 11.32
C PRO A 247 19.68 -8.55 10.89
N GLY A 248 19.76 -9.62 10.12
CA GLY A 248 18.62 -10.41 9.67
C GLY A 248 17.81 -9.80 8.50
N VAL A 249 18.06 -8.55 8.14
CA VAL A 249 17.35 -7.85 7.05
C VAL A 249 17.78 -8.39 5.69
N VAL A 250 16.82 -8.70 4.84
CA VAL A 250 17.06 -9.00 3.42
C VAL A 250 17.40 -7.71 2.69
N THR A 251 18.60 -7.67 2.12
CA THR A 251 19.15 -6.45 1.48
C THR A 251 19.16 -6.51 -0.04
N ARG A 252 18.95 -7.69 -0.63
CA ARG A 252 18.74 -7.86 -2.07
C ARG A 252 17.86 -9.05 -2.33
N PHE A 253 16.83 -8.86 -3.13
CA PHE A 253 15.87 -9.90 -3.49
C PHE A 253 15.24 -9.66 -4.86
N ASP A 254 14.72 -10.74 -5.44
CA ASP A 254 13.83 -10.72 -6.58
C ASP A 254 12.50 -11.36 -6.15
N PHE A 255 11.43 -10.63 -6.24
CA PHE A 255 10.10 -11.07 -5.85
C PHE A 255 9.22 -11.30 -7.06
N TYR A 256 8.53 -12.43 -7.08
CA TYR A 256 7.63 -12.84 -8.15
C TYR A 256 6.26 -13.13 -7.58
N TRP A 257 5.21 -12.67 -8.26
CA TRP A 257 3.85 -13.06 -7.96
C TRP A 257 3.09 -13.37 -9.24
N ALA A 258 2.16 -14.32 -9.14
CA ALA A 258 1.24 -14.65 -10.20
C ALA A 258 -0.05 -15.21 -9.61
N GLY A 259 -1.17 -14.97 -10.30
CA GLY A 259 -2.42 -15.52 -9.84
C GLY A 259 -3.59 -15.25 -10.78
N VAL A 260 -4.74 -15.69 -10.34
CA VAL A 260 -6.00 -15.57 -11.06
C VAL A 260 -7.12 -15.12 -10.13
N ARG A 261 -7.92 -14.18 -10.58
CA ARG A 261 -9.24 -13.85 -10.05
C ARG A 261 -10.28 -14.37 -11.04
N TYR A 262 -11.21 -15.18 -10.56
CA TYR A 262 -12.26 -15.75 -11.39
C TYR A 262 -13.63 -15.43 -10.82
N ARG A 263 -14.45 -14.71 -11.59
CA ARG A 263 -15.84 -14.41 -11.21
C ARG A 263 -16.72 -15.62 -11.52
N VAL A 264 -16.98 -16.43 -10.48
CA VAL A 264 -17.80 -17.65 -10.58
C VAL A 264 -19.27 -17.28 -10.82
N THR A 265 -19.77 -16.27 -10.10
CA THR A 265 -21.08 -15.64 -10.28
C THR A 265 -20.94 -14.12 -10.10
N PRO A 266 -21.97 -13.32 -10.38
CA PRO A 266 -21.91 -11.87 -10.05
C PRO A 266 -21.64 -11.56 -8.58
N ALA A 267 -21.93 -12.48 -7.66
CA ALA A 267 -21.71 -12.31 -6.22
C ALA A 267 -20.50 -13.08 -5.68
N LEU A 268 -19.99 -14.08 -6.40
CA LEU A 268 -18.94 -14.97 -5.91
C LEU A 268 -17.69 -14.86 -6.81
N GLN A 269 -16.56 -14.52 -6.19
CA GLN A 269 -15.23 -14.51 -6.81
C GLN A 269 -14.32 -15.53 -6.11
N ALA A 270 -13.56 -16.28 -6.88
CA ALA A 270 -12.48 -17.14 -6.39
C ALA A 270 -11.14 -16.54 -6.81
N ILE A 271 -10.15 -16.59 -5.93
CA ILE A 271 -8.82 -16.04 -6.10
C ILE A 271 -7.81 -17.14 -5.77
N GLY A 272 -6.79 -17.27 -6.62
CA GLY A 272 -5.65 -18.13 -6.37
C GLY A 272 -4.36 -17.40 -6.71
N ALA A 273 -3.41 -17.38 -5.79
CA ALA A 273 -2.15 -16.68 -5.92
C ALA A 273 -0.96 -17.53 -5.52
N PHE A 274 0.17 -17.27 -6.17
CA PHE A 274 1.48 -17.80 -5.82
C PHE A 274 2.48 -16.66 -5.71
N TYR A 275 3.28 -16.71 -4.66
CA TYR A 275 4.32 -15.74 -4.34
C TYR A 275 5.66 -16.46 -4.12
N TYR A 276 6.75 -15.88 -4.62
CA TYR A 276 8.09 -16.41 -4.46
C TYR A 276 9.09 -15.27 -4.31
N GLU A 277 9.93 -15.35 -3.28
CA GLU A 277 11.03 -14.41 -3.09
C GLU A 277 12.37 -15.17 -3.23
N ASN A 278 13.17 -14.76 -4.20
CA ASN A 278 14.56 -15.17 -4.34
C ASN A 278 15.42 -14.22 -3.50
N VAL A 279 15.78 -14.65 -2.30
CA VAL A 279 16.64 -13.88 -1.39
C VAL A 279 18.07 -14.00 -1.85
N VAL A 280 18.61 -12.94 -2.44
CA VAL A 280 19.99 -12.88 -2.98
C VAL A 280 21.00 -12.55 -1.88
N LEU A 281 20.62 -11.63 -0.97
CA LEU A 281 21.50 -11.19 0.12
C LEU A 281 20.68 -10.86 1.36
N GLN A 282 21.11 -11.42 2.49
CA GLN A 282 20.55 -11.13 3.81
C GLN A 282 21.69 -10.84 4.79
N ASN A 283 21.55 -9.84 5.62
CA ASN A 283 22.51 -9.55 6.68
C ASN A 283 22.52 -10.67 7.70
N PRO A 284 23.71 -11.13 8.16
CA PRO A 284 23.78 -12.17 9.17
C PRO A 284 23.13 -11.71 10.49
N SER A 285 22.43 -12.64 11.14
CA SER A 285 21.89 -12.41 12.49
C SER A 285 22.94 -12.80 13.53
N PRO A 286 23.08 -12.06 14.66
CA PRO A 286 24.00 -12.41 15.72
C PRO A 286 23.73 -13.82 16.26
N GLY A 287 24.78 -14.65 16.37
CA GLY A 287 24.68 -16.00 16.95
C GLY A 287 24.16 -17.09 16.01
N THR A 288 23.82 -16.78 14.78
CA THR A 288 23.50 -17.78 13.75
C THR A 288 24.70 -18.02 12.85
N ALA A 289 25.11 -19.28 12.67
CA ALA A 289 25.97 -19.63 11.56
C ALA A 289 25.27 -19.16 10.27
N SER A 290 26.02 -18.57 9.35
CA SER A 290 25.52 -18.09 8.05
C SER A 290 24.92 -19.28 7.27
N ALA A 291 23.69 -19.65 7.59
CA ALA A 291 22.87 -20.41 6.66
C ALA A 291 22.60 -19.48 5.48
N GLY A 292 22.81 -19.94 4.27
CA GLY A 292 22.47 -19.17 3.08
C GLY A 292 21.01 -18.71 3.12
N PRO A 293 20.68 -17.63 2.39
CA PRO A 293 19.34 -17.08 2.41
C PRO A 293 18.30 -18.14 2.05
N SER A 294 17.21 -18.19 2.80
CA SER A 294 16.07 -19.08 2.52
C SER A 294 15.15 -18.36 1.53
N ASN A 295 14.79 -19.02 0.44
CA ASN A 295 13.87 -18.49 -0.56
C ASN A 295 12.43 -18.87 -0.19
N PRO A 296 11.63 -17.97 0.43
CA PRO A 296 10.26 -18.27 0.81
C PRO A 296 9.34 -18.32 -0.41
N LYS A 297 8.27 -19.08 -0.29
CA LYS A 297 7.19 -19.12 -1.26
C LYS A 297 5.86 -19.34 -0.55
N GLN A 298 4.79 -18.87 -1.15
CA GLN A 298 3.45 -18.97 -0.57
C GLN A 298 2.41 -19.23 -1.66
N VAL A 299 1.42 -20.03 -1.32
CA VAL A 299 0.17 -20.17 -2.07
C VAL A 299 -0.95 -19.60 -1.22
N THR A 300 -1.81 -18.83 -1.85
CA THR A 300 -3.01 -18.25 -1.22
C THR A 300 -4.23 -18.58 -2.06
N LEU A 301 -5.30 -18.98 -1.39
CA LEU A 301 -6.63 -19.19 -1.97
C LEU A 301 -7.63 -18.31 -1.20
N GLU A 302 -8.49 -17.61 -1.91
CA GLU A 302 -9.52 -16.76 -1.31
C GLU A 302 -10.84 -16.92 -2.05
N MET A 303 -11.93 -16.84 -1.31
CA MET A 303 -13.28 -16.77 -1.87
C MET A 303 -14.01 -15.58 -1.25
N ASP A 304 -14.47 -14.68 -2.12
CA ASP A 304 -15.20 -13.47 -1.80
C ASP A 304 -16.67 -13.61 -2.18
N TYR A 305 -17.58 -13.45 -1.23
CA TYR A 305 -19.01 -13.44 -1.46
C TYR A 305 -19.62 -12.08 -1.16
N SER A 306 -20.03 -11.36 -2.21
CA SER A 306 -20.65 -10.04 -2.13
C SER A 306 -22.09 -10.14 -1.66
N LEU A 307 -22.38 -9.72 -0.44
CA LEU A 307 -23.75 -9.58 0.09
C LEU A 307 -24.46 -8.37 -0.51
N SER A 308 -23.68 -7.33 -0.86
CA SER A 308 -24.13 -6.11 -1.52
C SER A 308 -22.92 -5.40 -2.16
N LYS A 309 -23.15 -4.25 -2.82
CA LYS A 309 -22.07 -3.41 -3.36
C LYS A 309 -21.05 -2.94 -2.30
N SER A 310 -21.41 -2.94 -1.03
CA SER A 310 -20.60 -2.43 0.08
C SER A 310 -20.35 -3.43 1.20
N ALA A 311 -20.86 -4.67 1.11
CA ALA A 311 -20.70 -5.71 2.13
C ALA A 311 -20.22 -7.02 1.49
N LEU A 312 -19.17 -7.60 2.06
CA LEU A 312 -18.45 -8.77 1.57
C LEU A 312 -18.22 -9.75 2.73
N LEU A 313 -18.47 -11.03 2.51
CA LEU A 313 -17.93 -12.13 3.32
C LEU A 313 -16.76 -12.74 2.57
N TYR A 314 -15.74 -13.16 3.28
CA TYR A 314 -14.58 -13.81 2.65
C TYR A 314 -14.02 -14.95 3.49
N VAL A 315 -13.43 -15.92 2.82
CA VAL A 315 -12.61 -16.97 3.40
C VAL A 315 -11.27 -16.96 2.68
N ALA A 316 -10.18 -16.91 3.44
CA ALA A 316 -8.83 -16.98 2.92
C ALA A 316 -8.08 -18.16 3.54
N ALA A 317 -7.25 -18.84 2.76
CA ALA A 317 -6.34 -19.88 3.21
C ALA A 317 -4.97 -19.67 2.57
N GLY A 318 -3.92 -19.79 3.36
CA GLY A 318 -2.54 -19.65 2.91
C GLY A 318 -1.63 -20.75 3.43
N TYR A 319 -0.60 -21.06 2.65
CA TYR A 319 0.52 -21.88 3.11
C TYR A 319 1.82 -21.29 2.62
N ALA A 320 2.71 -20.95 3.57
CA ALA A 320 4.05 -20.48 3.30
C ALA A 320 5.08 -21.56 3.58
N TRP A 321 6.07 -21.73 2.69
CA TRP A 321 7.25 -22.57 2.87
C TRP A 321 8.45 -21.71 3.19
N ARG A 322 9.27 -22.15 4.13
CA ARG A 322 10.52 -21.53 4.59
C ARG A 322 10.32 -20.13 5.19
N ALA A 323 9.09 -19.78 5.53
CA ALA A 323 8.69 -18.54 6.15
C ALA A 323 7.41 -18.70 6.96
N ALA A 324 7.09 -17.75 7.81
CA ALA A 324 5.73 -17.49 8.24
C ALA A 324 4.88 -17.00 7.06
N LEU A 325 3.55 -17.01 7.20
CA LEU A 325 2.65 -16.40 6.24
C LEU A 325 3.04 -14.94 6.01
N ASP A 326 2.80 -14.46 4.80
CA ASP A 326 3.11 -13.11 4.32
C ASP A 326 4.61 -12.75 4.40
N PHE A 327 5.47 -13.76 4.59
CA PHE A 327 6.91 -13.61 4.79
C PHE A 327 7.26 -12.73 5.99
N ASP A 328 6.39 -12.72 7.01
CA ASP A 328 6.49 -11.83 8.16
C ASP A 328 7.77 -12.01 9.00
N ASN A 329 8.40 -13.17 8.96
CA ASN A 329 9.69 -13.40 9.60
C ASN A 329 10.91 -12.93 8.77
N TYR A 330 10.68 -12.24 7.67
CA TYR A 330 11.68 -11.50 6.89
C TYR A 330 11.61 -10.01 7.25
N ASN A 331 11.34 -9.12 6.30
CA ASN A 331 11.35 -7.68 6.54
C ASN A 331 9.95 -7.09 6.78
N TYR A 332 8.89 -7.88 6.70
CA TYR A 332 7.57 -7.35 6.39
C TYR A 332 6.58 -7.36 7.54
N ASN A 333 6.68 -8.20 8.50
CA ASN A 333 5.96 -8.36 9.78
C ASN A 333 4.71 -7.46 10.00
N PHE A 334 3.78 -7.46 9.06
CA PHE A 334 2.56 -6.66 9.16
C PHE A 334 1.55 -7.24 10.15
N LEU A 335 1.37 -8.56 10.13
CA LEU A 335 0.42 -9.27 10.96
C LEU A 335 1.06 -9.91 12.18
N GLY A 336 2.38 -9.85 12.31
CA GLY A 336 3.12 -10.37 13.44
C GLY A 336 3.21 -11.89 13.44
N TYR A 337 3.18 -12.55 12.28
CA TYR A 337 3.47 -13.96 12.18
C TYR A 337 4.96 -14.23 12.40
N SER A 338 5.26 -15.30 13.09
CA SER A 338 6.63 -15.72 13.33
C SER A 338 6.72 -17.25 13.27
N LEU A 339 7.44 -17.77 12.29
CA LEU A 339 7.64 -19.21 12.15
C LEU A 339 8.46 -19.75 13.32
N ALA A 340 7.96 -20.75 14.01
CA ALA A 340 8.65 -21.40 15.11
C ALA A 340 9.94 -22.10 14.65
N SER A 341 10.97 -22.05 15.48
CA SER A 341 12.24 -22.71 15.22
C SER A 341 12.06 -24.18 14.89
N GLY A 342 12.80 -24.69 13.91
CA GLY A 342 12.72 -26.07 13.44
C GLY A 342 11.48 -26.39 12.57
N ARG A 343 10.64 -25.43 12.27
CA ARG A 343 9.51 -25.60 11.35
C ARG A 343 9.88 -25.12 9.94
N SER A 344 9.30 -25.80 8.96
CA SER A 344 9.58 -25.54 7.53
C SER A 344 8.53 -24.69 6.83
N GLY A 345 7.45 -24.35 7.52
CA GLY A 345 6.36 -23.52 6.96
C GLY A 345 5.19 -23.36 7.92
N SER A 346 4.25 -22.52 7.53
CA SER A 346 3.08 -22.12 8.29
C SER A 346 1.84 -22.16 7.40
N ALA A 347 0.72 -22.67 7.94
CA ALA A 347 -0.58 -22.65 7.28
C ALA A 347 -1.55 -21.76 8.06
N GLY A 348 -2.43 -21.08 7.36
CA GLY A 348 -3.48 -20.27 7.97
C GLY A 348 -4.80 -20.40 7.23
N VAL A 349 -5.88 -20.26 7.99
CA VAL A 349 -7.25 -20.11 7.47
C VAL A 349 -7.93 -18.99 8.22
N ALA A 350 -8.59 -18.11 7.49
CA ALA A 350 -9.32 -16.99 8.03
C ALA A 350 -10.73 -16.90 7.42
N LEU A 351 -11.67 -16.43 8.24
CA LEU A 351 -13.03 -16.08 7.84
C LEU A 351 -13.32 -14.66 8.31
N GLY A 352 -13.79 -13.81 7.41
CA GLY A 352 -14.04 -12.41 7.75
C GLY A 352 -15.21 -11.78 7.02
N MET A 353 -15.50 -10.57 7.45
CA MET A 353 -16.51 -9.70 6.87
C MET A 353 -15.98 -8.28 6.71
N ARG A 354 -16.27 -7.68 5.57
CA ARG A 354 -15.92 -6.29 5.27
C ARG A 354 -17.18 -5.51 4.93
N LYS A 355 -17.29 -4.28 5.46
CA LYS A 355 -18.36 -3.32 5.16
C LYS A 355 -17.75 -1.95 4.85
N GLN A 356 -18.15 -1.38 3.73
CA GLN A 356 -17.88 0.02 3.37
C GLN A 356 -19.09 0.90 3.71
N PHE A 357 -18.86 2.12 4.13
CA PHE A 357 -19.88 3.13 4.45
C PHE A 357 -19.45 4.53 4.06
#